data_361f89d15dd230cd3aa807a822b8b7f7
#
_entry.id   361f89d15dd230cd3aa807a822b8b7f7
#
_cell.length_a   1.000
_cell.length_b   1.000
_cell.length_c   1.000
_cell.angle_alpha   90.00
_cell.angle_beta   90.00
_cell.angle_gamma   90.00
#
_symmetry.space_group_name_H-M   'P 1'
#
loop_
_entity.id
_entity.type
_entity.pdbx_description
1 polymer ?
#
loop_
_entity_poly.entity_id
_entity_poly.type
_entity_poly.pdbx_seq_one_letter_code
_entity_poly.pdbx_strand_id
1 'polypeptide(L)'
;MKLFIDFFPIVIFFIAFKVFDIYVATAVAIGTTLLQIAYLKKVHGKVEVMQWVSLGVIVVFGGATLFFHDNTFIKWKPTALYWLMAVSLLVGKFIFKRNLMKIVMGEQLSLPEHAWGVLLLSWVGFLSFMGCLNIYVAYNYDLDTWVNFKLFGSIGLMIVFAIIQGAYLSRFISHEEISSSDIQNPTNEIKNIDTHPQSSESKHL
;
A
#
# COMPACT_ATOMS: atom_id res chain seq x y z
N MET A 1 -23.58 10.20 -14.88
CA MET A 1 -22.70 11.10 -15.65
C MET A 1 -21.23 11.10 -15.15
N LYS A 2 -20.93 11.02 -13.84
CA LYS A 2 -19.54 10.95 -13.35
C LYS A 2 -18.74 9.78 -13.95
N LEU A 3 -19.32 8.59 -14.02
CA LEU A 3 -18.65 7.39 -14.54
C LEU A 3 -18.16 7.58 -15.99
N PHE A 4 -18.96 8.19 -16.85
CA PHE A 4 -18.58 8.45 -18.24
C PHE A 4 -17.40 9.43 -18.36
N ILE A 5 -17.35 10.42 -17.48
CA ILE A 5 -16.25 11.40 -17.45
C ILE A 5 -14.96 10.72 -17.00
N ASP A 6 -15.03 9.82 -16.02
CA ASP A 6 -13.86 9.14 -15.48
C ASP A 6 -13.27 8.09 -16.46
N PHE A 7 -14.10 7.48 -17.31
CA PHE A 7 -13.66 6.52 -18.33
C PHE A 7 -13.23 7.18 -19.66
N PHE A 8 -13.54 8.44 -19.87
CA PHE A 8 -13.25 9.14 -21.12
C PHE A 8 -11.76 9.12 -21.53
N PRO A 9 -10.78 9.38 -20.65
CA PRO A 9 -9.37 9.29 -21.02
C PRO A 9 -8.95 7.87 -21.45
N ILE A 10 -9.55 6.83 -20.84
CA ILE A 10 -9.26 5.44 -21.16
C ILE A 10 -9.74 5.08 -22.56
N VAL A 11 -10.96 5.51 -22.91
CA VAL A 11 -11.53 5.27 -24.25
C VAL A 11 -10.69 5.95 -25.32
N ILE A 12 -10.31 7.21 -25.09
CA ILE A 12 -9.46 7.96 -26.02
C ILE A 12 -8.08 7.32 -26.16
N PHE A 13 -7.49 6.85 -25.05
CA PHE A 13 -6.24 6.11 -25.08
C PHE A 13 -6.33 4.88 -25.99
N PHE A 14 -7.37 4.05 -25.86
CA PHE A 14 -7.54 2.86 -26.69
C PHE A 14 -7.76 3.18 -28.16
N ILE A 15 -8.53 4.26 -28.48
CA ILE A 15 -8.72 4.71 -29.86
C ILE A 15 -7.38 5.17 -30.44
N ALA A 16 -6.66 6.02 -29.72
CA ALA A 16 -5.35 6.51 -30.16
C ALA A 16 -4.33 5.37 -30.29
N PHE A 17 -4.37 4.37 -29.42
CA PHE A 17 -3.51 3.17 -29.48
C PHE A 17 -3.78 2.31 -30.72
N LYS A 18 -5.05 2.22 -31.15
CA LYS A 18 -5.42 1.47 -32.38
C LYS A 18 -5.06 2.17 -33.66
N VAL A 19 -5.03 3.50 -33.66
CA VAL A 19 -4.80 4.31 -34.87
C VAL A 19 -3.34 4.70 -35.03
N PHE A 20 -2.67 4.92 -33.91
CA PHE A 20 -1.27 5.32 -33.83
C PHE A 20 -0.47 4.25 -33.05
N ASP A 21 0.53 4.67 -32.32
CA ASP A 21 1.37 3.82 -31.46
C ASP A 21 1.11 4.11 -29.96
N ILE A 22 1.76 3.34 -29.09
CA ILE A 22 1.67 3.47 -27.64
C ILE A 22 2.13 4.85 -27.15
N TYR A 23 3.06 5.49 -27.84
CA TYR A 23 3.63 6.78 -27.45
C TYR A 23 2.62 7.90 -27.67
N VAL A 24 2.01 7.94 -28.86
CA VAL A 24 0.95 8.89 -29.18
C VAL A 24 -0.26 8.67 -28.28
N ALA A 25 -0.67 7.43 -28.09
CA ALA A 25 -1.78 7.10 -27.19
C ALA A 25 -1.54 7.59 -25.75
N THR A 26 -0.31 7.41 -25.26
CA THR A 26 0.08 7.86 -23.92
C THR A 26 0.09 9.39 -23.79
N ALA A 27 0.62 10.10 -24.79
CA ALA A 27 0.60 11.56 -24.81
C ALA A 27 -0.83 12.10 -24.84
N VAL A 28 -1.70 11.49 -25.65
CA VAL A 28 -3.12 11.82 -25.72
C VAL A 28 -3.84 11.56 -24.40
N ALA A 29 -3.54 10.44 -23.72
CA ALA A 29 -4.10 10.12 -22.40
C ALA A 29 -3.72 11.15 -21.35
N ILE A 30 -2.44 11.55 -21.30
CA ILE A 30 -1.96 12.62 -20.40
C ILE A 30 -2.71 13.92 -20.68
N GLY A 31 -2.77 14.36 -21.94
CA GLY A 31 -3.45 15.57 -22.35
C GLY A 31 -4.92 15.55 -22.00
N THR A 32 -5.61 14.45 -22.28
CA THR A 32 -7.04 14.28 -21.99
C THR A 32 -7.33 14.31 -20.49
N THR A 33 -6.48 13.67 -19.66
CA THR A 33 -6.63 13.68 -18.20
C THR A 33 -6.41 15.09 -17.62
N LEU A 34 -5.44 15.84 -18.15
CA LEU A 34 -5.22 17.22 -17.74
C LEU A 34 -6.42 18.11 -18.08
N LEU A 35 -6.96 17.98 -19.30
CA LEU A 35 -8.16 18.69 -19.73
C LEU A 35 -9.39 18.33 -18.88
N GLN A 36 -9.55 17.06 -18.56
CA GLN A 36 -10.61 16.57 -17.68
C GLN A 36 -10.54 17.21 -16.29
N ILE A 37 -9.38 17.23 -15.67
CA ILE A 37 -9.19 17.84 -14.34
C ILE A 37 -9.42 19.34 -14.39
N ALA A 38 -8.93 20.03 -15.42
CA ALA A 38 -9.17 21.44 -15.61
C ALA A 38 -10.68 21.76 -15.76
N TYR A 39 -11.38 20.94 -16.54
CA TYR A 39 -12.83 21.04 -16.71
C TYR A 39 -13.59 20.82 -15.40
N LEU A 40 -13.28 19.75 -14.68
CA LEU A 40 -13.90 19.43 -13.37
C LEU A 40 -13.66 20.53 -12.34
N LYS A 41 -12.46 21.07 -12.30
CA LYS A 41 -12.11 22.20 -11.42
C LYS A 41 -12.95 23.44 -11.74
N LYS A 42 -13.18 23.70 -13.04
CA LYS A 42 -13.96 24.86 -13.50
C LYS A 42 -15.47 24.70 -13.23
N VAL A 43 -16.02 23.51 -13.41
CA VAL A 43 -17.47 23.24 -13.32
C VAL A 43 -17.91 22.91 -11.90
N HIS A 44 -17.13 22.10 -11.17
CA HIS A 44 -17.50 21.60 -9.84
C HIS A 44 -16.73 22.28 -8.70
N GLY A 45 -15.75 23.12 -9.00
CA GLY A 45 -14.93 23.83 -8.00
C GLY A 45 -14.03 22.95 -7.13
N LYS A 46 -14.28 21.64 -7.10
CA LYS A 46 -13.51 20.66 -6.32
C LYS A 46 -13.15 19.47 -7.21
N VAL A 47 -11.91 19.02 -7.11
CA VAL A 47 -11.39 17.81 -7.77
C VAL A 47 -11.19 16.77 -6.69
N GLU A 48 -11.71 15.57 -6.88
CA GLU A 48 -11.54 14.47 -5.93
C GLU A 48 -10.08 14.04 -5.87
N VAL A 49 -9.64 13.63 -4.66
CA VAL A 49 -8.26 13.16 -4.42
C VAL A 49 -7.88 12.03 -5.38
N MET A 50 -8.83 11.14 -5.66
CA MET A 50 -8.61 10.01 -6.58
C MET A 50 -8.22 10.47 -7.99
N GLN A 51 -8.75 11.60 -8.48
CA GLN A 51 -8.41 12.14 -9.79
C GLN A 51 -6.99 12.73 -9.82
N TRP A 52 -6.53 13.34 -8.72
CA TRP A 52 -5.14 13.78 -8.58
C TRP A 52 -4.16 12.60 -8.53
N VAL A 53 -4.54 11.53 -7.84
CA VAL A 53 -3.75 10.28 -7.81
C VAL A 53 -3.68 9.68 -9.21
N SER A 54 -4.81 9.59 -9.92
CA SER A 54 -4.86 9.09 -11.31
C SER A 54 -4.01 9.93 -12.25
N LEU A 55 -4.07 11.27 -12.15
CA LEU A 55 -3.20 12.15 -12.92
C LEU A 55 -1.73 11.88 -12.62
N GLY A 56 -1.36 11.79 -11.34
CA GLY A 56 0.01 11.50 -10.92
C GLY A 56 0.53 10.19 -11.53
N VAL A 57 -0.27 9.13 -11.44
CA VAL A 57 0.04 7.82 -12.04
C VAL A 57 0.23 7.94 -13.56
N ILE A 58 -0.74 8.56 -14.26
CA ILE A 58 -0.69 8.69 -15.73
C ILE A 58 0.49 9.56 -16.17
N VAL A 59 0.79 10.66 -15.48
CA VAL A 59 1.91 11.53 -15.82
C VAL A 59 3.26 10.84 -15.57
N VAL A 60 3.41 10.14 -14.44
CA VAL A 60 4.65 9.43 -14.11
C VAL A 60 4.88 8.26 -15.06
N PHE A 61 3.91 7.37 -15.22
CA PHE A 61 4.07 6.20 -16.10
C PHE A 61 4.04 6.57 -17.59
N GLY A 62 3.15 7.48 -17.97
CA GLY A 62 3.06 7.95 -19.33
C GLY A 62 4.28 8.79 -19.72
N GLY A 63 4.74 9.69 -18.84
CA GLY A 63 5.98 10.44 -19.04
C GLY A 63 7.19 9.52 -19.16
N ALA A 64 7.30 8.50 -18.30
CA ALA A 64 8.32 7.49 -18.39
C ALA A 64 8.25 6.72 -19.75
N THR A 65 7.05 6.36 -20.22
CA THR A 65 6.86 5.71 -21.53
C THR A 65 7.30 6.59 -22.68
N LEU A 66 7.05 7.89 -22.61
CA LEU A 66 7.46 8.86 -23.65
C LEU A 66 8.96 9.15 -23.64
N PHE A 67 9.59 9.13 -22.47
CA PHE A 67 10.98 9.49 -22.31
C PHE A 67 11.94 8.34 -22.66
N PHE A 68 11.53 7.09 -22.38
CA PHE A 68 12.38 5.92 -22.58
C PHE A 68 11.97 5.12 -23.83
N HIS A 69 12.65 5.36 -24.94
CA HIS A 69 12.46 4.62 -26.21
C HIS A 69 13.28 3.33 -26.31
N ASP A 70 13.98 2.91 -25.23
CA ASP A 70 15.01 1.89 -25.28
C ASP A 70 14.66 0.64 -24.45
N ASN A 71 15.31 -0.51 -24.75
CA ASN A 71 15.21 -1.77 -24.00
C ASN A 71 15.53 -1.61 -22.50
N THR A 72 16.30 -0.60 -22.13
CA THR A 72 16.59 -0.19 -20.76
C THR A 72 15.29 0.16 -19.99
N PHE A 73 14.29 0.69 -20.68
CA PHE A 73 12.99 1.01 -20.09
C PHE A 73 12.24 -0.21 -19.54
N ILE A 74 12.35 -1.37 -20.19
CA ILE A 74 11.74 -2.62 -19.71
C ILE A 74 12.28 -2.99 -18.33
N LYS A 75 13.58 -2.75 -18.12
CA LYS A 75 14.27 -3.02 -16.85
C LYS A 75 13.88 -2.01 -15.74
N TRP A 76 13.51 -0.79 -16.11
CA TRP A 76 13.10 0.26 -15.18
C TRP A 76 11.64 0.15 -14.70
N LYS A 77 10.77 -0.47 -15.50
CA LYS A 77 9.32 -0.59 -15.14
C LYS A 77 9.07 -1.12 -13.73
N PRO A 78 9.69 -2.22 -13.27
CA PRO A 78 9.47 -2.73 -11.92
C PRO A 78 9.91 -1.73 -10.84
N THR A 79 11.05 -1.08 -11.03
CA THR A 79 11.56 -0.07 -10.08
C THR A 79 10.62 1.11 -9.94
N ALA A 80 10.18 1.67 -11.08
CA ALA A 80 9.24 2.78 -11.07
C ALA A 80 7.94 2.41 -10.36
N LEU A 81 7.44 1.19 -10.55
CA LEU A 81 6.26 0.69 -9.86
C LEU A 81 6.48 0.58 -8.35
N TYR A 82 7.58 -0.04 -7.91
CA TYR A 82 7.90 -0.16 -6.48
C TYR A 82 8.02 1.20 -5.80
N TRP A 83 8.74 2.13 -6.40
CA TRP A 83 8.93 3.47 -5.84
C TRP A 83 7.65 4.29 -5.86
N LEU A 84 6.83 4.18 -6.91
CA LEU A 84 5.53 4.84 -6.95
C LEU A 84 4.62 4.34 -5.83
N MET A 85 4.58 3.02 -5.60
CA MET A 85 3.81 2.45 -4.49
C MET A 85 4.34 2.94 -3.14
N ALA A 86 5.66 2.95 -2.93
CA ALA A 86 6.28 3.46 -1.71
C ALA A 86 5.93 4.94 -1.47
N VAL A 87 6.06 5.77 -2.51
CA VAL A 87 5.68 7.20 -2.44
C VAL A 87 4.20 7.37 -2.17
N SER A 88 3.33 6.58 -2.81
CA SER A 88 1.88 6.63 -2.58
C SER A 88 1.51 6.35 -1.13
N LEU A 89 2.16 5.37 -0.48
CA LEU A 89 1.98 5.07 0.94
C LEU A 89 2.42 6.25 1.83
N LEU A 90 3.56 6.86 1.51
CA LEU A 90 4.06 8.03 2.24
C LEU A 90 3.14 9.25 2.07
N VAL A 91 2.71 9.52 0.84
CA VAL A 91 1.77 10.61 0.52
C VAL A 91 0.46 10.41 1.28
N GLY A 92 -0.07 9.18 1.29
CA GLY A 92 -1.26 8.83 2.07
C GLY A 92 -1.12 9.19 3.54
N LYS A 93 0.00 8.86 4.15
CA LYS A 93 0.26 9.14 5.57
C LYS A 93 0.52 10.62 5.85
N PHE A 94 1.38 11.28 5.07
CA PHE A 94 1.87 12.63 5.38
C PHE A 94 0.95 13.74 4.86
N ILE A 95 0.38 13.57 3.65
CA ILE A 95 -0.46 14.61 3.03
C ILE A 95 -1.92 14.42 3.45
N PHE A 96 -2.44 13.20 3.33
CA PHE A 96 -3.83 12.93 3.66
C PHE A 96 -4.06 12.59 5.14
N LYS A 97 -3.00 12.48 5.95
CA LYS A 97 -3.05 12.07 7.36
C LYS A 97 -3.84 10.77 7.57
N ARG A 98 -3.90 9.91 6.56
CA ARG A 98 -4.60 8.62 6.58
C ARG A 98 -3.61 7.50 6.32
N ASN A 99 -3.61 6.51 7.18
CA ASN A 99 -2.82 5.31 6.96
C ASN A 99 -3.55 4.41 5.95
N LEU A 100 -3.03 4.33 4.71
CA LEU A 100 -3.63 3.53 3.65
C LEU A 100 -3.69 2.04 4.01
N MET A 101 -2.71 1.52 4.77
CA MET A 101 -2.73 0.15 5.25
C MET A 101 -3.93 -0.09 6.19
N LYS A 102 -4.22 0.87 7.09
CA LYS A 102 -5.38 0.81 7.97
C LYS A 102 -6.70 0.87 7.20
N ILE A 103 -6.76 1.64 6.11
CA ILE A 103 -7.97 1.70 5.27
C ILE A 103 -8.25 0.37 4.58
N VAL A 104 -7.20 -0.30 4.10
CA VAL A 104 -7.33 -1.56 3.33
C VAL A 104 -7.54 -2.76 4.24
N MET A 105 -6.85 -2.81 5.38
CA MET A 105 -6.80 -3.99 6.25
C MET A 105 -7.47 -3.79 7.61
N GLY A 106 -7.92 -2.58 7.93
CA GLY A 106 -8.46 -2.24 9.25
C GLY A 106 -9.80 -2.91 9.58
N GLU A 107 -10.54 -3.38 8.59
CA GLU A 107 -11.76 -4.18 8.81
C GLU A 107 -11.45 -5.62 9.24
N GLN A 108 -10.24 -6.10 8.95
CA GLN A 108 -9.82 -7.49 9.19
C GLN A 108 -8.85 -7.62 10.37
N LEU A 109 -8.23 -6.52 10.79
CA LEU A 109 -7.17 -6.51 11.80
C LEU A 109 -7.38 -5.35 12.78
N SER A 110 -7.58 -5.68 14.04
CA SER A 110 -7.60 -4.72 15.15
C SER A 110 -6.18 -4.53 15.66
N LEU A 111 -5.48 -3.50 15.20
CA LEU A 111 -4.12 -3.19 15.60
C LEU A 111 -4.04 -1.82 16.27
N PRO A 112 -3.16 -1.64 17.28
CA PRO A 112 -2.90 -0.34 17.86
C PRO A 112 -2.31 0.63 16.82
N GLU A 113 -2.54 1.92 16.96
CA GLU A 113 -2.07 2.95 16.00
C GLU A 113 -0.56 2.88 15.72
N HIS A 114 0.23 2.52 16.74
CA HIS A 114 1.67 2.34 16.58
C HIS A 114 2.00 1.22 15.58
N ALA A 115 1.33 0.07 15.69
CA ALA A 115 1.56 -1.08 14.82
C ALA A 115 1.21 -0.76 13.35
N TRP A 116 0.16 0.03 13.10
CA TRP A 116 -0.16 0.53 11.77
C TRP A 116 0.94 1.42 11.19
N GLY A 117 1.59 2.22 12.04
CA GLY A 117 2.72 3.05 11.64
C GLY A 117 3.95 2.23 11.23
N VAL A 118 4.27 1.21 12.02
CA VAL A 118 5.39 0.30 11.74
C VAL A 118 5.12 -0.53 10.48
N LEU A 119 3.90 -1.04 10.33
CA LEU A 119 3.48 -1.80 9.16
C LEU A 119 3.68 -0.99 7.88
N LEU A 120 3.17 0.25 7.84
CA LEU A 120 3.32 1.13 6.69
C LEU A 120 4.80 1.40 6.37
N LEU A 121 5.62 1.70 7.39
CA LEU A 121 7.03 2.01 7.19
C LEU A 121 7.83 0.78 6.71
N SER A 122 7.49 -0.42 7.19
CA SER A 122 8.07 -1.67 6.72
C SER A 122 7.79 -1.90 5.25
N TRP A 123 6.56 -1.65 4.79
CA TRP A 123 6.19 -1.76 3.38
C TRP A 123 6.92 -0.73 2.51
N VAL A 124 7.02 0.52 2.97
CA VAL A 124 7.79 1.56 2.27
C VAL A 124 9.25 1.17 2.16
N GLY A 125 9.85 0.68 3.24
CA GLY A 125 11.23 0.20 3.25
C GLY A 125 11.44 -0.98 2.29
N PHE A 126 10.56 -1.97 2.35
CA PHE A 126 10.62 -3.14 1.46
C PHE A 126 10.47 -2.78 -0.02
N LEU A 127 9.49 -1.94 -0.37
CA LEU A 127 9.28 -1.49 -1.75
C LEU A 127 10.46 -0.66 -2.26
N SER A 128 11.02 0.22 -1.42
CA SER A 128 12.21 1.00 -1.77
C SER A 128 13.41 0.10 -2.00
N PHE A 129 13.62 -0.89 -1.12
CA PHE A 129 14.67 -1.89 -1.25
C PHE A 129 14.52 -2.71 -2.53
N MET A 130 13.31 -3.19 -2.84
CA MET A 130 13.02 -3.94 -4.07
C MET A 130 13.30 -3.12 -5.32
N GLY A 131 12.97 -1.84 -5.32
CA GLY A 131 13.29 -0.93 -6.42
C GLY A 131 14.80 -0.77 -6.63
N CYS A 132 15.55 -0.55 -5.57
CA CYS A 132 17.02 -0.45 -5.62
C CYS A 132 17.66 -1.77 -6.09
N LEU A 133 17.18 -2.90 -5.55
CA LEU A 133 17.69 -4.22 -5.90
C LEU A 133 17.40 -4.56 -7.37
N ASN A 134 16.21 -4.21 -7.88
CA ASN A 134 15.90 -4.39 -9.30
C ASN A 134 16.85 -3.59 -10.20
N ILE A 135 17.16 -2.34 -9.87
CA ILE A 135 18.14 -1.54 -10.62
C ILE A 135 19.51 -2.19 -10.55
N TYR A 136 19.95 -2.59 -9.37
CA TYR A 136 21.25 -3.23 -9.19
C TYR A 136 21.41 -4.46 -10.09
N VAL A 137 20.41 -5.37 -10.06
CA VAL A 137 20.43 -6.58 -10.89
C VAL A 137 20.32 -6.23 -12.38
N ALA A 138 19.49 -5.24 -12.75
CA ALA A 138 19.29 -4.83 -14.13
C ALA A 138 20.55 -4.29 -14.81
N TYR A 139 21.45 -3.65 -14.05
CA TYR A 139 22.66 -3.02 -14.57
C TYR A 139 23.93 -3.89 -14.44
N ASN A 140 23.97 -4.79 -13.45
CA ASN A 140 25.17 -5.58 -13.18
C ASN A 140 25.11 -7.01 -13.72
N TYR A 141 23.94 -7.46 -14.18
CA TYR A 141 23.75 -8.82 -14.67
C TYR A 141 23.10 -8.85 -16.05
N ASP A 142 23.25 -9.97 -16.73
CA ASP A 142 22.65 -10.25 -18.03
C ASP A 142 21.11 -10.32 -17.96
N LEU A 143 20.47 -10.31 -19.12
CA LEU A 143 19.02 -10.30 -19.22
C LEU A 143 18.38 -11.56 -18.60
N ASP A 144 19.00 -12.73 -18.80
CA ASP A 144 18.47 -14.01 -18.30
C ASP A 144 18.51 -14.05 -16.77
N THR A 145 19.59 -13.59 -16.16
CA THR A 145 19.71 -13.47 -14.70
C THR A 145 18.70 -12.46 -14.15
N TRP A 146 18.49 -11.32 -14.81
CA TRP A 146 17.49 -10.34 -14.40
C TRP A 146 16.06 -10.90 -14.49
N VAL A 147 15.72 -11.65 -15.53
CA VAL A 147 14.42 -12.32 -15.68
C VAL A 147 14.22 -13.35 -14.57
N ASN A 148 15.23 -14.19 -14.28
CA ASN A 148 15.17 -15.16 -13.19
C ASN A 148 15.02 -14.50 -11.83
N PHE A 149 15.74 -13.41 -11.57
CA PHE A 149 15.57 -12.61 -10.37
C PHE A 149 14.14 -12.05 -10.24
N LYS A 150 13.57 -11.55 -11.34
CA LYS A 150 12.21 -11.02 -11.36
C LYS A 150 11.18 -12.10 -11.05
N LEU A 151 11.34 -13.32 -11.56
CA LEU A 151 10.39 -14.43 -11.38
C LEU A 151 10.56 -15.10 -10.01
N PHE A 152 11.78 -15.46 -9.64
CA PHE A 152 12.02 -16.25 -8.43
C PHE A 152 12.55 -15.41 -7.27
N GLY A 153 13.47 -14.50 -7.52
CA GLY A 153 14.07 -13.67 -6.47
C GLY A 153 13.06 -12.72 -5.83
N SER A 154 12.25 -12.03 -6.64
CA SER A 154 11.23 -11.11 -6.12
C SER A 154 10.14 -11.85 -5.34
N ILE A 155 9.70 -13.02 -5.81
CA ILE A 155 8.71 -13.83 -5.10
C ILE A 155 9.30 -14.36 -3.79
N GLY A 156 10.53 -14.87 -3.81
CA GLY A 156 11.21 -15.35 -2.61
C GLY A 156 11.36 -14.26 -1.55
N LEU A 157 11.81 -13.07 -1.94
CA LEU A 157 11.92 -11.92 -1.04
C LEU A 157 10.55 -11.47 -0.50
N MET A 158 9.51 -11.50 -1.31
CA MET A 158 8.15 -11.18 -0.88
C MET A 158 7.63 -12.17 0.17
N ILE A 159 7.89 -13.48 -0.03
CA ILE A 159 7.52 -14.52 0.95
C ILE A 159 8.26 -14.31 2.27
N VAL A 160 9.56 -14.08 2.23
CA VAL A 160 10.36 -13.80 3.44
C VAL A 160 9.82 -12.57 4.17
N PHE A 161 9.55 -11.49 3.43
CA PHE A 161 8.96 -10.29 3.99
C PHE A 161 7.59 -10.56 4.61
N ALA A 162 6.71 -11.32 3.93
CA ALA A 162 5.40 -11.69 4.44
C ALA A 162 5.47 -12.51 5.74
N ILE A 163 6.44 -13.44 5.84
CA ILE A 163 6.66 -14.23 7.07
C ILE A 163 7.09 -13.31 8.22
N ILE A 164 8.04 -12.40 7.98
CA ILE A 164 8.50 -11.43 8.98
C ILE A 164 7.34 -10.55 9.46
N GLN A 165 6.52 -10.06 8.52
CA GLN A 165 5.34 -9.25 8.83
C GLN A 165 4.31 -10.04 9.61
N GLY A 166 4.02 -11.29 9.21
CA GLY A 166 3.10 -12.17 9.92
C GLY A 166 3.55 -12.44 11.35
N ALA A 167 4.84 -12.74 11.56
CA ALA A 167 5.42 -12.91 12.88
C ALA A 167 5.38 -11.64 13.75
N TYR A 168 5.48 -10.45 13.13
CA TYR A 168 5.30 -9.19 13.83
C TYR A 168 3.85 -8.97 14.25
N LEU A 169 2.90 -9.20 13.34
CA LEU A 169 1.47 -9.00 13.60
C LEU A 169 0.90 -10.02 14.60
N SER A 170 1.38 -11.26 14.59
CA SER A 170 0.90 -12.30 15.51
C SER A 170 1.06 -11.92 16.99
N ARG A 171 2.07 -11.09 17.31
CA ARG A 171 2.28 -10.59 18.68
C ARG A 171 1.11 -9.73 19.20
N PHE A 172 0.40 -9.07 18.32
CA PHE A 172 -0.75 -8.21 18.70
C PHE A 172 -2.05 -9.00 18.77
N ILE A 173 -2.24 -10.00 17.92
CA ILE A 173 -3.44 -10.84 17.88
C ILE A 173 -3.53 -11.73 19.12
N SER A 174 -2.40 -12.29 19.58
CA SER A 174 -2.36 -13.14 20.78
C SER A 174 -2.76 -12.41 22.06
N HIS A 175 -2.60 -11.08 22.14
CA HIS A 175 -3.01 -10.30 23.30
C HIS A 175 -4.53 -10.07 23.37
N GLU A 176 -5.23 -9.99 22.25
CA GLU A 176 -6.69 -9.83 22.22
C GLU A 176 -7.42 -11.11 22.62
N GLU A 177 -6.92 -12.27 22.21
CA GLU A 177 -7.52 -13.56 22.56
C GLU A 177 -7.42 -13.83 24.07
N ILE A 178 -6.31 -13.47 24.72
CA ILE A 178 -6.13 -13.61 26.17
C ILE A 178 -7.07 -12.67 26.94
N SER A 179 -7.21 -11.43 26.50
CA SER A 179 -8.09 -10.45 27.13
C SER A 179 -9.58 -10.80 26.98
N SER A 180 -9.97 -11.37 25.85
CA SER A 180 -11.37 -11.79 25.61
C SER A 180 -11.72 -13.07 26.36
N SER A 181 -10.78 -13.99 26.56
CA SER A 181 -10.98 -15.21 27.35
C SER A 181 -11.14 -14.93 28.85
N ASP A 182 -10.44 -13.92 29.36
CA ASP A 182 -10.56 -13.50 30.76
C ASP A 182 -11.92 -12.81 31.05
N ILE A 183 -12.48 -12.10 30.08
CA ILE A 183 -13.79 -11.46 30.22
C ILE A 183 -14.94 -12.48 30.12
N GLN A 184 -14.77 -13.58 29.38
CA GLN A 184 -15.80 -14.61 29.21
C GLN A 184 -15.83 -15.64 30.33
N ASN A 185 -14.86 -15.66 31.24
CA ASN A 185 -14.84 -16.60 32.35
C ASN A 185 -14.76 -15.89 33.73
N PRO A 186 -15.82 -15.20 34.19
CA PRO A 186 -15.85 -14.52 35.48
C PRO A 186 -15.81 -15.51 36.66
N THR A 187 -15.86 -16.82 36.40
CA THR A 187 -15.88 -17.86 37.43
C THR A 187 -14.55 -18.00 38.19
N ASN A 188 -13.45 -17.50 37.62
CA ASN A 188 -12.13 -17.56 38.28
C ASN A 188 -11.89 -16.46 39.30
N GLU A 189 -12.61 -15.33 39.18
CA GLU A 189 -12.52 -14.25 40.17
C GLU A 189 -13.25 -14.61 41.49
N ILE A 190 -14.35 -15.34 41.41
CA ILE A 190 -15.12 -15.77 42.59
C ILE A 190 -14.34 -16.80 43.41
N LYS A 191 -13.52 -17.65 42.77
CA LYS A 191 -12.75 -18.67 43.46
C LYS A 191 -11.58 -18.13 44.28
N ASN A 192 -11.05 -16.95 43.95
CA ASN A 192 -9.99 -16.30 44.69
C ASN A 192 -10.50 -15.47 45.89
N ILE A 193 -11.79 -15.14 45.91
CA ILE A 193 -12.39 -14.41 47.03
C ILE A 193 -12.74 -15.37 48.17
N ASP A 194 -13.12 -16.61 47.86
CA ASP A 194 -13.50 -17.63 48.87
C ASP A 194 -12.32 -18.32 49.56
N THR A 195 -11.06 -18.11 49.09
CA THR A 195 -9.88 -18.75 49.70
C THR A 195 -9.15 -17.88 50.73
N HIS A 196 -9.63 -16.66 51.04
CA HIS A 196 -9.11 -15.86 52.11
C HIS A 196 -10.14 -15.77 53.23
N PRO A 197 -10.14 -16.65 54.23
CA PRO A 197 -10.95 -16.47 55.43
C PRO A 197 -10.43 -15.25 56.20
N GLN A 198 -11.29 -14.29 56.39
CA GLN A 198 -11.07 -13.13 57.27
C GLN A 198 -10.80 -13.62 58.67
N SER A 199 -9.56 -13.76 59.02
CA SER A 199 -9.11 -13.82 60.40
C SER A 199 -8.95 -12.40 60.92
N SER A 200 -10.02 -11.84 61.43
CA SER A 200 -9.98 -10.72 62.39
C SER A 200 -10.91 -11.08 63.52
N GLU A 201 -10.46 -11.81 64.52
CA GLU A 201 -9.94 -11.19 65.70
C GLU A 201 -10.87 -10.26 66.42
N SER A 202 -11.75 -10.89 67.23
CA SER A 202 -12.33 -10.27 68.40
C SER A 202 -11.24 -10.25 69.49
N LYS A 203 -10.69 -9.13 69.82
CA LYS A 203 -10.07 -8.85 71.12
C LYS A 203 -10.32 -7.40 71.54
N HIS A 204 -10.86 -7.32 72.70
CA HIS A 204 -10.88 -6.29 73.75
C HIS A 204 -12.22 -5.57 73.93
N LEU A 205 -12.86 -6.08 75.07
CA LEU A 205 -13.48 -5.33 76.20
C LEU A 205 -14.60 -4.40 75.88
#